data_12c8a39d923264b8fabd2bb544d6c9ea
#
_entry.id   12c8a39d923264b8fabd2bb544d6c9ea
#
_cell.length_a   1.000
_cell.length_b   1.000
_cell.length_c   1.000
_cell.angle_alpha   90.00
_cell.angle_beta   90.00
_cell.angle_gamma   90.00
#
_symmetry.space_group_name_H-M   'P 1'
#
loop_
_entity.id
_entity.type
_entity.pdbx_description
1 polymer ?
#
loop_
_entity_poly.entity_id
_entity_poly.type
_entity_poly.pdbx_seq_one_letter_code
_entity_poly.pdbx_strand_id
1 'polypeptide(L)'
;MQQINGKIAFGGIAIGKIKEVFKENNVVRRVKIDDTQAEISRFRAAKDQATEELKALYDKAVKEVGEANAAIFEVHQMMLEDEDYLDSICNIIAVQSVNAEFAVATTGDNFARMFADMDDDYMKERAADVKDISERVILSLIHI
;
A
#
# COMPACT_ATOMS: atom_id res chain seq x y z
N MET A 1 16.49 30.85 14.63
CA MET A 1 16.96 29.61 13.98
C MET A 1 16.02 28.48 14.38
N GLN A 2 15.40 27.80 13.44
CA GLN A 2 14.47 26.72 13.73
C GLN A 2 15.20 25.38 13.64
N GLN A 3 15.13 24.57 14.68
CA GLN A 3 15.74 23.25 14.73
C GLN A 3 14.64 22.20 14.64
N ILE A 4 14.79 21.26 13.70
CA ILE A 4 13.84 20.15 13.47
C ILE A 4 14.57 18.84 13.74
N ASN A 5 13.97 17.98 14.56
CA ASN A 5 14.48 16.64 14.83
C ASN A 5 13.82 15.64 13.87
N GLY A 6 14.60 14.77 13.26
CA GLY A 6 14.14 13.75 12.32
C GLY A 6 14.85 12.42 12.48
N LYS A 7 14.40 11.40 11.75
CA LYS A 7 15.13 10.13 11.62
C LYS A 7 16.23 10.27 10.56
N ILE A 8 17.44 9.81 10.89
CA ILE A 8 18.56 9.82 9.97
C ILE A 8 18.39 8.69 8.96
N ALA A 9 18.23 9.05 7.68
CA ALA A 9 18.22 8.09 6.56
C ALA A 9 19.62 7.89 5.98
N PHE A 10 20.45 8.93 5.96
CA PHE A 10 21.82 8.92 5.48
C PHE A 10 22.66 9.90 6.31
N GLY A 11 23.85 9.48 6.71
CA GLY A 11 24.75 10.32 7.52
C GLY A 11 25.48 11.36 6.66
N GLY A 12 25.58 12.60 7.16
CA GLY A 12 26.31 13.66 6.49
C GLY A 12 25.75 15.05 6.76
N ILE A 13 26.37 16.05 6.15
CA ILE A 13 25.93 17.44 6.17
C ILE A 13 25.62 17.86 4.75
N ALA A 14 24.43 18.38 4.52
CA ALA A 14 24.03 18.95 3.23
C ALA A 14 23.48 20.36 3.43
N ILE A 15 23.77 21.25 2.49
CA ILE A 15 23.25 22.61 2.45
C ILE A 15 22.44 22.76 1.15
N GLY A 16 21.18 23.09 1.28
CA GLY A 16 20.30 23.22 0.12
C GLY A 16 18.89 23.71 0.50
N LYS A 17 18.03 23.79 -0.50
CA LYS A 17 16.61 24.10 -0.29
C LYS A 17 15.89 22.86 0.26
N ILE A 18 15.15 23.04 1.32
CA ILE A 18 14.27 21.98 1.86
C ILE A 18 13.09 21.82 0.92
N LYS A 19 12.83 20.57 0.51
CA LYS A 19 11.58 20.18 -0.15
C LYS A 19 10.77 19.34 0.83
N GLU A 20 9.62 19.86 1.21
CA GLU A 20 8.65 19.10 2.01
C GLU A 20 7.87 18.15 1.09
N VAL A 21 7.82 16.88 1.46
CA VAL A 21 7.02 15.87 0.79
C VAL A 21 5.85 15.57 1.71
N PHE A 22 4.68 16.11 1.36
CA PHE A 22 3.44 15.79 2.06
C PHE A 22 2.86 14.50 1.49
N LYS A 23 2.52 13.55 2.38
CA LYS A 23 1.65 12.46 2.02
C LYS A 23 0.24 13.03 1.89
N GLU A 24 -0.36 13.01 0.70
CA GLU A 24 -1.77 13.35 0.54
C GLU A 24 -2.58 12.36 1.39
N ASN A 25 -3.23 12.87 2.43
CA ASN A 25 -4.19 12.09 3.21
C ASN A 25 -5.46 11.94 2.36
N ASN A 26 -5.48 10.91 1.52
CA ASN A 26 -6.70 10.51 0.84
C ASN A 26 -7.67 9.94 1.88
N VAL A 27 -8.60 10.77 2.32
CA VAL A 27 -9.65 10.35 3.24
C VAL A 27 -10.55 9.37 2.52
N VAL A 28 -10.45 8.12 2.87
CA VAL A 28 -11.31 7.06 2.34
C VAL A 28 -12.68 7.15 3.01
N ARG A 29 -13.72 7.34 2.20
CA ARG A 29 -15.09 7.39 2.66
C ARG A 29 -15.79 6.06 2.40
N ARG A 30 -16.62 5.63 3.34
CA ARG A 30 -17.53 4.50 3.14
C ARG A 30 -18.69 4.95 2.28
N VAL A 31 -18.83 4.35 1.10
CA VAL A 31 -19.92 4.63 0.16
C VAL A 31 -20.68 3.33 -0.11
N LYS A 32 -22.01 3.38 -0.05
CA LYS A 32 -22.85 2.26 -0.44
C LYS A 32 -22.87 2.14 -1.96
N ILE A 33 -22.74 0.91 -2.46
CA ILE A 33 -22.80 0.59 -3.89
C ILE A 33 -23.94 -0.39 -4.18
N ASP A 34 -24.45 -0.38 -5.41
CA ASP A 34 -25.55 -1.24 -5.83
C ASP A 34 -25.07 -2.52 -6.53
N ASP A 35 -24.02 -2.43 -7.35
CA ASP A 35 -23.45 -3.56 -8.10
C ASP A 35 -22.10 -3.99 -7.50
N THR A 36 -22.15 -4.97 -6.60
CA THR A 36 -20.96 -5.51 -5.92
C THR A 36 -20.01 -6.24 -6.87
N GLN A 37 -20.53 -6.85 -7.93
CA GLN A 37 -19.70 -7.57 -8.90
C GLN A 37 -18.90 -6.59 -9.78
N ALA A 38 -19.52 -5.51 -10.21
CA ALA A 38 -18.83 -4.44 -10.93
C ALA A 38 -17.75 -3.81 -10.05
N GLU A 39 -18.02 -3.60 -8.75
CA GLU A 39 -17.06 -3.04 -7.81
C GLU A 39 -15.88 -3.98 -7.54
N ILE A 40 -16.12 -5.29 -7.41
CA ILE A 40 -15.05 -6.30 -7.30
C ILE A 40 -14.20 -6.31 -8.57
N SER A 41 -14.81 -6.19 -9.76
CA SER A 41 -14.07 -6.11 -11.02
C SER A 41 -13.20 -4.85 -11.07
N ARG A 42 -13.71 -3.70 -10.60
CA ARG A 42 -12.95 -2.44 -10.49
C ARG A 42 -11.77 -2.59 -9.53
N PHE A 43 -11.98 -3.22 -8.38
CA PHE A 43 -10.91 -3.54 -7.43
C PHE A 43 -9.81 -4.38 -8.07
N ARG A 44 -10.18 -5.48 -8.76
CA ARG A 44 -9.21 -6.37 -9.42
C ARG A 44 -8.39 -5.64 -10.47
N ALA A 45 -9.02 -4.80 -11.29
CA ALA A 45 -8.31 -3.99 -12.28
C ALA A 45 -7.30 -3.02 -11.62
N ALA A 46 -7.69 -2.38 -10.52
CA ALA A 46 -6.79 -1.50 -9.77
C ALA A 46 -5.62 -2.26 -9.12
N LYS A 47 -5.88 -3.46 -8.58
CA LYS A 47 -4.84 -4.34 -8.04
C LYS A 47 -3.85 -4.74 -9.13
N ASP A 48 -4.32 -5.14 -10.31
CA ASP A 48 -3.47 -5.51 -11.44
C ASP A 48 -2.61 -4.33 -11.89
N GLN A 49 -3.17 -3.12 -11.99
CA GLN A 49 -2.42 -1.91 -12.30
C GLN A 49 -1.34 -1.64 -11.24
N ALA A 50 -1.67 -1.73 -9.95
CA ALA A 50 -0.71 -1.56 -8.87
C ALA A 50 0.43 -2.59 -8.93
N THR A 51 0.13 -3.84 -9.30
CA THR A 51 1.13 -4.89 -9.49
C THR A 51 2.07 -4.57 -10.65
N GLU A 52 1.55 -4.11 -11.79
CA GLU A 52 2.39 -3.70 -12.94
C GLU A 52 3.29 -2.49 -12.61
N GLU A 53 2.77 -1.53 -11.85
CA GLU A 53 3.58 -0.40 -11.36
C GLU A 53 4.73 -0.87 -10.45
N LEU A 54 4.47 -1.83 -9.55
CA LEU A 54 5.51 -2.41 -8.69
C LEU A 54 6.57 -3.17 -9.48
N LYS A 55 6.19 -3.89 -10.54
CA LYS A 55 7.15 -4.54 -11.46
C LYS A 55 8.06 -3.51 -12.13
N ALA A 56 7.48 -2.42 -12.64
CA ALA A 56 8.25 -1.36 -13.25
C ALA A 56 9.22 -0.68 -12.27
N LEU A 57 8.79 -0.50 -11.01
CA LEU A 57 9.64 0.01 -9.93
C LEU A 57 10.75 -0.97 -9.57
N TYR A 58 10.47 -2.26 -9.52
CA TYR A 58 11.48 -3.30 -9.31
C TYR A 58 12.56 -3.24 -10.37
N ASP A 59 12.18 -3.27 -11.65
CA ASP A 59 13.11 -3.24 -12.79
C ASP A 59 13.99 -1.98 -12.79
N LYS A 60 13.42 -0.84 -12.43
CA LYS A 60 14.14 0.42 -12.28
C LYS A 60 15.11 0.36 -11.09
N ALA A 61 14.63 -0.10 -9.94
CA ALA A 61 15.44 -0.17 -8.72
C ALA A 61 16.62 -1.15 -8.86
N VAL A 62 16.44 -2.29 -9.53
CA VAL A 62 17.53 -3.23 -9.81
C VAL A 62 18.68 -2.54 -10.55
N LYS A 63 18.37 -1.70 -11.54
CA LYS A 63 19.36 -0.97 -12.35
C LYS A 63 20.05 0.15 -11.56
N GLU A 64 19.33 0.83 -10.68
CA GLU A 64 19.82 2.02 -9.97
C GLU A 64 20.52 1.69 -8.64
N VAL A 65 20.01 0.72 -7.88
CA VAL A 65 20.45 0.43 -6.51
C VAL A 65 20.72 -1.06 -6.22
N GLY A 66 20.55 -1.93 -7.22
CA GLY A 66 20.82 -3.37 -7.15
C GLY A 66 19.66 -4.20 -6.59
N GLU A 67 19.72 -5.52 -6.84
CA GLU A 67 18.66 -6.49 -6.48
C GLU A 67 18.29 -6.49 -4.99
N ALA A 68 19.29 -6.43 -4.12
CA ALA A 68 19.04 -6.48 -2.67
C ALA A 68 18.14 -5.32 -2.17
N ASN A 69 18.33 -4.13 -2.73
CA ASN A 69 17.51 -2.97 -2.38
C ASN A 69 16.16 -2.94 -3.13
N ALA A 70 16.09 -3.59 -4.29
CA ALA A 70 14.87 -3.71 -5.08
C ALA A 70 13.90 -4.77 -4.53
N ALA A 71 14.37 -5.71 -3.72
CA ALA A 71 13.60 -6.85 -3.22
C ALA A 71 12.29 -6.47 -2.51
N ILE A 72 12.21 -5.28 -1.93
CA ILE A 72 10.97 -4.79 -1.29
C ILE A 72 9.80 -4.71 -2.29
N PHE A 73 10.05 -4.33 -3.54
CA PHE A 73 9.00 -4.26 -4.56
C PHE A 73 8.49 -5.65 -4.97
N GLU A 74 9.35 -6.67 -4.93
CA GLU A 74 8.95 -8.06 -5.15
C GLU A 74 8.08 -8.58 -4.00
N VAL A 75 8.47 -8.29 -2.76
CA VAL A 75 7.66 -8.62 -1.58
C VAL A 75 6.27 -7.97 -1.65
N HIS A 76 6.19 -6.71 -2.03
CA HIS A 76 4.92 -6.01 -2.21
C HIS A 76 4.04 -6.63 -3.30
N GLN A 77 4.64 -7.09 -4.42
CA GLN A 77 3.91 -7.83 -5.45
C GLN A 77 3.34 -9.15 -4.89
N MET A 78 4.13 -9.91 -4.16
CA MET A 78 3.68 -11.17 -3.52
C MET A 78 2.51 -10.91 -2.55
N MET A 79 2.57 -9.85 -1.77
CA MET A 79 1.50 -9.47 -0.84
C MET A 79 0.21 -9.07 -1.56
N LEU A 80 0.30 -8.43 -2.73
CA LEU A 80 -0.86 -8.10 -3.56
C LEU A 80 -1.49 -9.33 -4.25
N GLU A 81 -0.80 -10.44 -4.32
CA GLU A 81 -1.31 -11.71 -4.84
C GLU A 81 -1.76 -12.67 -3.72
N ASP A 82 -1.66 -12.27 -2.46
CA ASP A 82 -2.09 -13.09 -1.33
C ASP A 82 -3.60 -13.29 -1.32
N GLU A 83 -4.02 -14.56 -1.35
CA GLU A 83 -5.44 -14.92 -1.47
C GLU A 83 -6.26 -14.45 -0.26
N ASP A 84 -5.72 -14.54 0.96
CA ASP A 84 -6.43 -14.12 2.17
C ASP A 84 -6.69 -12.61 2.17
N TYR A 85 -5.71 -11.83 1.70
CA TYR A 85 -5.86 -10.39 1.54
C TYR A 85 -6.92 -10.04 0.48
N LEU A 86 -6.85 -10.66 -0.69
CA LEU A 86 -7.77 -10.43 -1.81
C LEU A 86 -9.21 -10.86 -1.45
N ASP A 87 -9.37 -12.03 -0.86
CA ASP A 87 -10.68 -12.56 -0.46
C ASP A 87 -11.31 -11.72 0.64
N SER A 88 -10.55 -11.21 1.58
CA SER A 88 -11.03 -10.29 2.61
C SER A 88 -11.64 -9.03 2.00
N ILE A 89 -10.97 -8.43 1.02
CA ILE A 89 -11.48 -7.24 0.32
C ILE A 89 -12.75 -7.55 -0.46
N CYS A 90 -12.73 -8.62 -1.26
CA CYS A 90 -13.91 -9.05 -2.03
C CYS A 90 -15.11 -9.36 -1.14
N ASN A 91 -14.87 -9.99 0.02
CA ASN A 91 -15.92 -10.31 0.97
C ASN A 91 -16.54 -9.06 1.61
N ILE A 92 -15.73 -8.07 1.98
CA ILE A 92 -16.23 -6.79 2.50
C ILE A 92 -17.11 -6.09 1.46
N ILE A 93 -16.68 -6.03 0.20
CA ILE A 93 -17.47 -5.45 -0.89
C ILE A 93 -18.81 -6.19 -1.04
N ALA A 94 -18.76 -7.52 -1.14
CA ALA A 94 -19.95 -8.35 -1.41
C ALA A 94 -20.95 -8.33 -0.27
N VAL A 95 -20.49 -8.45 0.98
CA VAL A 95 -21.38 -8.57 2.16
C VAL A 95 -21.91 -7.22 2.63
N GLN A 96 -21.07 -6.18 2.60
CA GLN A 96 -21.44 -4.87 3.11
C GLN A 96 -21.96 -3.91 2.04
N SER A 97 -21.87 -4.28 0.75
CA SER A 97 -22.23 -3.42 -0.39
C SER A 97 -21.57 -2.04 -0.31
N VAL A 98 -20.24 -2.04 -0.14
CA VAL A 98 -19.43 -0.83 -0.01
C VAL A 98 -18.39 -0.72 -1.11
N ASN A 99 -17.91 0.49 -1.33
CA ASN A 99 -16.88 0.80 -2.33
C ASN A 99 -15.54 0.11 -2.05
N ALA A 100 -14.79 -0.14 -3.09
CA ALA A 100 -13.52 -0.85 -3.05
C ALA A 100 -12.48 -0.12 -2.20
N GLU A 101 -12.42 1.21 -2.25
CA GLU A 101 -11.49 2.01 -1.45
C GLU A 101 -11.67 1.76 0.05
N PHE A 102 -12.91 1.72 0.51
CA PHE A 102 -13.23 1.42 1.91
C PHE A 102 -12.87 -0.01 2.29
N ALA A 103 -13.17 -0.98 1.41
CA ALA A 103 -12.84 -2.39 1.63
C ALA A 103 -11.32 -2.60 1.71
N VAL A 104 -10.55 -1.99 0.81
CA VAL A 104 -9.07 -2.05 0.81
C VAL A 104 -8.49 -1.40 2.06
N ALA A 105 -8.94 -0.21 2.43
CA ALA A 105 -8.47 0.48 3.63
C ALA A 105 -8.76 -0.34 4.90
N THR A 106 -9.97 -0.88 5.02
CA THR A 106 -10.38 -1.69 6.18
C THR A 106 -9.56 -2.97 6.28
N THR A 107 -9.37 -3.69 5.16
CA THR A 107 -8.54 -4.90 5.12
C THR A 107 -7.09 -4.58 5.45
N GLY A 108 -6.52 -3.53 4.87
CA GLY A 108 -5.16 -3.08 5.14
C GLY A 108 -4.93 -2.78 6.62
N ASP A 109 -5.86 -2.08 7.27
CA ASP A 109 -5.78 -1.78 8.70
C ASP A 109 -5.89 -3.04 9.57
N ASN A 110 -6.78 -3.98 9.20
CA ASN A 110 -6.96 -5.24 9.93
C ASN A 110 -5.71 -6.13 9.84
N PHE A 111 -5.16 -6.31 8.64
CA PHE A 111 -3.93 -7.10 8.45
C PHE A 111 -2.71 -6.44 9.10
N ALA A 112 -2.58 -5.11 8.99
CA ALA A 112 -1.50 -4.38 9.64
C ALA A 112 -1.54 -4.52 11.16
N ARG A 113 -2.73 -4.48 11.76
CA ARG A 113 -2.92 -4.71 13.19
C ARG A 113 -2.58 -6.15 13.58
N MET A 114 -3.05 -7.13 12.80
CA MET A 114 -2.74 -8.53 13.02
C MET A 114 -1.23 -8.79 13.00
N PHE A 115 -0.51 -8.25 12.02
CA PHE A 115 0.95 -8.40 11.94
C PHE A 115 1.68 -7.65 13.07
N ALA A 116 1.21 -6.46 13.45
CA ALA A 116 1.80 -5.69 14.54
C ALA A 116 1.65 -6.39 15.91
N ASP A 117 0.60 -7.18 16.09
CA ASP A 117 0.32 -7.92 17.33
C ASP A 117 1.07 -9.27 17.40
N MET A 118 1.71 -9.70 16.32
CA MET A 118 2.54 -10.92 16.33
C MET A 118 3.82 -10.68 17.13
N ASP A 119 4.25 -11.73 17.86
CA ASP A 119 5.51 -11.71 18.64
C ASP A 119 6.72 -12.11 17.78
N ASP A 120 6.85 -11.48 16.62
CA ASP A 120 7.89 -11.70 15.63
C ASP A 120 8.23 -10.36 14.97
N ASP A 121 9.47 -9.91 15.09
CA ASP A 121 9.92 -8.61 14.56
C ASP A 121 9.81 -8.52 13.03
N TYR A 122 10.04 -9.63 12.33
CA TYR A 122 9.86 -9.71 10.87
C TYR A 122 8.39 -9.46 10.47
N MET A 123 7.44 -10.07 11.17
CA MET A 123 6.02 -9.88 10.89
C MET A 123 5.55 -8.47 11.27
N LYS A 124 6.10 -7.87 12.33
CA LYS A 124 5.81 -6.47 12.69
C LYS A 124 6.23 -5.48 11.61
N GLU A 125 7.36 -5.73 10.94
CA GLU A 125 7.78 -4.92 9.79
C GLU A 125 6.79 -5.01 8.62
N ARG A 126 6.16 -6.17 8.42
CA ARG A 126 5.12 -6.37 7.39
C ARG A 126 3.86 -5.55 7.62
N ALA A 127 3.59 -5.09 8.84
CA ALA A 127 2.46 -4.20 9.11
C ALA A 127 2.54 -2.89 8.31
N ALA A 128 3.73 -2.31 8.18
CA ALA A 128 3.95 -1.12 7.35
C ALA A 128 3.78 -1.43 5.86
N ASP A 129 4.31 -2.56 5.40
CA ASP A 129 4.22 -2.99 4.00
C ASP A 129 2.75 -3.18 3.56
N VAL A 130 1.91 -3.80 4.40
CA VAL A 130 0.47 -3.95 4.12
C VAL A 130 -0.21 -2.60 3.93
N LYS A 131 0.13 -1.61 4.74
CA LYS A 131 -0.41 -0.25 4.58
C LYS A 131 0.03 0.38 3.28
N ASP A 132 1.29 0.23 2.92
CA ASP A 132 1.85 0.79 1.68
C ASP A 132 1.20 0.19 0.44
N ILE A 133 1.02 -1.14 0.38
CA ILE A 133 0.33 -1.78 -0.76
C ILE A 133 -1.15 -1.40 -0.83
N SER A 134 -1.82 -1.28 0.32
CA SER A 134 -3.23 -0.86 0.38
C SER A 134 -3.40 0.57 -0.13
N GLU A 135 -2.54 1.50 0.29
CA GLU A 135 -2.54 2.87 -0.24
C GLU A 135 -2.31 2.92 -1.75
N ARG A 136 -1.40 2.09 -2.26
CA ARG A 136 -1.13 1.99 -3.71
C ARG A 136 -2.36 1.54 -4.49
N VAL A 137 -3.08 0.52 -4.01
CA VAL A 137 -4.33 0.06 -4.64
C VAL A 137 -5.41 1.15 -4.58
N ILE A 138 -5.54 1.87 -3.46
CA ILE A 138 -6.48 2.99 -3.33
C ILE A 138 -6.17 4.09 -4.34
N LEU A 139 -4.90 4.45 -4.52
CA LEU A 139 -4.48 5.43 -5.54
C LEU A 139 -4.83 4.96 -6.95
N SER A 140 -4.62 3.69 -7.26
CA SER A 140 -5.03 3.11 -8.55
C SER A 140 -6.55 3.19 -8.74
N LEU A 141 -7.35 2.91 -7.70
CA LEU A 141 -8.81 3.03 -7.72
C LEU A 141 -9.29 4.46 -8.00
N ILE A 142 -8.62 5.45 -7.44
CA ILE A 142 -8.95 6.87 -7.63
C ILE A 142 -8.63 7.32 -9.07
N HIS A 143 -7.61 6.75 -9.70
CA HIS A 143 -7.13 7.16 -11.03
C HIS A 143 -7.67 6.30 -12.19
N ILE A 144 -8.40 5.25 -11.89
CA ILE A 144 -9.09 4.43 -12.91
C ILE A 144 -10.36 5.09 -13.43
#